data_e7f01afb80ef844d98943f23140f2a44
#
_entry.id   e7f01afb80ef844d98943f23140f2a44
#
_cell.length_a   1.000
_cell.length_b   1.000
_cell.length_c   1.000
_cell.angle_alpha   90.00
_cell.angle_beta   90.00
_cell.angle_gamma   90.00
#
_symmetry.space_group_name_H-M   'P 1'
#
loop_
_entity.id
_entity.type
_entity.pdbx_description
1 polymer ?
#
loop_
_entity_poly.entity_id
_entity_poly.type
_entity_poly.pdbx_seq_one_letter_code
_entity_poly.pdbx_strand_id
1 'polypeptide(L)'
;MARKEKIRNIAIIAHVDHGKTTLVDEMLKQGGIYRENQATTDRVMDSGDLERERGITILAKNTSIYYKDTKINIVDTPGHADFGGEVERILKMVNGVILLVDAAEGPMPQTRFVLQKALELGHKVIVAVNKIDKPDARTEEVVDEVLELLLDLDATDEQFNSPTIFCSGRHGIASYDADTLGTDLIPLFETVVNYIPAPEGEEDEPLQLLVSSIDYNEYVGRIAIGRVERGTIKVNQEVVIADYHNPEVKQKSKVVALYEYDGLGKKAIQSATAGEIVALSGIADITIGRTICAPDCVEPLPFVKISEPTIEMTFAVNDSPFAGREGKFVTSRNLRDRLEKELMKDVSLRVSEQGTDAFNVAGRGEMHLSILMETMRREGYEFSVSTPRVLTREIDGKVCEPIEKMVADVPEECMGAVIEKMGRRKGDLLGMTPVGNRYRLEFLVPSRGLFGYRSEFLTDTRGEGIMSSVLDSYAPMKGEIERRLTGSLISFESGEAVTYGLHAAQERGALFIGPGTPVYAGMVVGICSRNEDMTVNVCKKKQLTNMRASGSDEALRLVTPRIFSLEQNLEFLADDELLECTPKSLRIRKRELDHGIRMRETMKRRAAAAENK
;
A
#
# COMPACT_ATOMS: atom_id res chain seq x y z
N MET A 1 -34.72 16.66 -17.40
CA MET A 1 -33.90 15.60 -16.74
C MET A 1 -33.55 16.04 -15.35
N ALA A 2 -33.79 15.20 -14.38
CA ALA A 2 -33.35 15.47 -13.01
C ALA A 2 -31.81 15.65 -12.99
N ARG A 3 -31.27 16.43 -12.03
CA ARG A 3 -29.82 16.70 -11.94
C ARG A 3 -28.99 15.40 -11.84
N LYS A 4 -29.50 14.40 -11.09
CA LYS A 4 -28.87 13.08 -10.95
C LYS A 4 -28.65 12.33 -12.27
N GLU A 5 -29.54 12.50 -13.27
CA GLU A 5 -29.41 11.84 -14.57
C GLU A 5 -28.20 12.33 -15.37
N LYS A 6 -27.68 13.50 -15.03
CA LYS A 6 -26.49 14.11 -15.61
C LYS A 6 -25.22 13.82 -14.81
N ILE A 7 -25.24 12.83 -13.93
CA ILE A 7 -24.10 12.41 -13.12
C ILE A 7 -23.74 10.97 -13.46
N ARG A 8 -22.45 10.68 -13.55
CA ARG A 8 -21.89 9.32 -13.60
C ARG A 8 -20.79 9.20 -12.57
N ASN A 9 -20.90 8.21 -11.69
CA ASN A 9 -19.88 7.94 -10.68
C ASN A 9 -19.17 6.64 -11.09
N ILE A 10 -17.88 6.72 -11.39
CA ILE A 10 -17.06 5.60 -11.83
C ILE A 10 -15.81 5.44 -10.99
N ALA A 11 -15.34 4.21 -10.83
CA ALA A 11 -14.03 3.89 -10.31
C ALA A 11 -13.15 3.27 -11.40
N ILE A 12 -11.85 3.50 -11.34
CA ILE A 12 -10.90 2.89 -12.28
C ILE A 12 -10.10 1.82 -11.54
N ILE A 13 -10.27 0.59 -11.98
CA ILE A 13 -9.58 -0.61 -11.48
C ILE A 13 -8.45 -0.94 -12.45
N ALA A 14 -7.23 -1.02 -11.96
CA ALA A 14 -6.09 -1.39 -12.77
C ALA A 14 -5.01 -2.07 -11.93
N HIS A 15 -4.20 -2.90 -12.57
CA HIS A 15 -2.93 -3.32 -11.99
C HIS A 15 -1.91 -2.17 -11.98
N VAL A 16 -0.89 -2.29 -11.16
CA VAL A 16 0.28 -1.39 -11.19
C VAL A 16 0.86 -1.39 -12.60
N ASP A 17 1.26 -0.22 -13.08
CA ASP A 17 1.83 -0.01 -14.43
C ASP A 17 0.90 -0.26 -15.63
N HIS A 18 -0.37 -0.66 -15.48
CA HIS A 18 -1.33 -0.75 -16.59
C HIS A 18 -1.73 0.62 -17.19
N GLY A 19 -1.21 1.72 -16.62
CA GLY A 19 -1.38 3.07 -17.16
C GLY A 19 -2.60 3.82 -16.65
N LYS A 20 -3.11 3.47 -15.46
CA LYS A 20 -4.27 4.12 -14.82
C LYS A 20 -4.10 5.63 -14.72
N THR A 21 -3.03 6.08 -14.08
CA THR A 21 -2.75 7.52 -13.88
C THR A 21 -2.64 8.26 -15.20
N THR A 22 -1.96 7.66 -16.18
CA THR A 22 -1.80 8.26 -17.51
C THR A 22 -3.14 8.42 -18.24
N LEU A 23 -4.02 7.41 -18.16
CA LEU A 23 -5.35 7.50 -18.76
C LEU A 23 -6.20 8.57 -18.06
N VAL A 24 -6.18 8.63 -16.73
CA VAL A 24 -6.93 9.65 -15.97
C VAL A 24 -6.42 11.05 -16.29
N ASP A 25 -5.10 11.25 -16.39
CA ASP A 25 -4.53 12.53 -16.78
C ASP A 25 -5.03 13.00 -18.17
N GLU A 26 -5.09 12.09 -19.14
CA GLU A 26 -5.63 12.41 -20.47
C GLU A 26 -7.14 12.65 -20.44
N MET A 27 -7.89 11.89 -19.61
CA MET A 27 -9.32 12.16 -19.40
C MET A 27 -9.54 13.57 -18.82
N LEU A 28 -8.69 14.01 -17.88
CA LEU A 28 -8.74 15.35 -17.30
C LEU A 28 -8.42 16.44 -18.33
N LYS A 29 -7.41 16.21 -19.20
CA LYS A 29 -7.05 17.14 -20.27
C LYS A 29 -8.18 17.33 -21.27
N GLN A 30 -8.75 16.23 -21.77
CA GLN A 30 -9.81 16.25 -22.77
C GLN A 30 -11.19 16.59 -22.18
N GLY A 31 -11.40 16.38 -20.87
CA GLY A 31 -12.60 16.79 -20.13
C GLY A 31 -12.71 18.29 -19.84
N GLY A 32 -11.85 19.13 -20.44
CA GLY A 32 -11.99 20.59 -20.43
C GLY A 32 -11.57 21.30 -19.14
N ILE A 33 -10.81 20.64 -18.26
CA ILE A 33 -10.39 21.20 -16.95
C ILE A 33 -9.22 22.17 -17.10
N TYR A 34 -8.33 21.93 -18.06
CA TYR A 34 -7.16 22.78 -18.30
C TYR A 34 -7.46 23.86 -19.35
N ARG A 35 -7.01 25.10 -19.07
CA ARG A 35 -7.00 26.14 -20.07
C ARG A 35 -5.93 25.84 -21.13
N GLU A 36 -6.19 26.16 -22.40
CA GLU A 36 -5.34 25.85 -23.57
C GLU A 36 -3.84 26.18 -23.44
N ASN A 37 -3.42 26.98 -22.45
CA ASN A 37 -2.04 27.42 -22.22
C ASN A 37 -1.47 27.05 -20.85
N GLN A 38 -2.09 26.14 -20.10
CA GLN A 38 -1.59 25.74 -18.80
C GLN A 38 -0.61 24.57 -18.95
N ALA A 39 0.67 24.79 -18.58
CA ALA A 39 1.67 23.73 -18.55
C ALA A 39 1.23 22.64 -17.56
N THR A 40 0.91 21.45 -18.06
CA THR A 40 0.55 20.29 -17.24
C THR A 40 1.79 19.49 -16.89
N THR A 41 1.99 19.21 -15.61
CA THR A 41 2.98 18.22 -15.18
C THR A 41 2.37 16.83 -15.39
N ASP A 42 3.14 15.88 -15.89
CA ASP A 42 2.70 14.50 -16.01
C ASP A 42 2.39 13.88 -14.63
N ARG A 43 1.45 12.96 -14.58
CA ARG A 43 0.97 12.27 -13.37
C ARG A 43 0.38 13.22 -12.32
N VAL A 44 -0.56 14.03 -12.73
CA VAL A 44 -1.20 15.04 -11.88
C VAL A 44 -1.99 14.41 -10.73
N MET A 45 -2.56 13.22 -10.93
CA MET A 45 -3.27 12.47 -9.89
C MET A 45 -2.31 11.91 -8.84
N ASP A 46 -1.11 11.47 -9.20
CA ASP A 46 -0.10 11.00 -8.26
C ASP A 46 0.66 12.20 -7.66
N SER A 47 0.00 12.97 -6.81
CA SER A 47 0.56 14.20 -6.22
C SER A 47 1.62 13.94 -5.15
N GLY A 48 1.68 12.71 -4.58
CA GLY A 48 2.69 12.29 -3.62
C GLY A 48 4.01 11.89 -4.31
N ASP A 49 5.15 12.36 -3.79
CA ASP A 49 6.46 11.96 -4.32
C ASP A 49 6.66 10.44 -4.24
N LEU A 50 6.14 9.78 -3.20
CA LEU A 50 6.18 8.33 -3.02
C LEU A 50 5.32 7.58 -4.05
N GLU A 51 4.15 8.11 -4.38
CA GLU A 51 3.28 7.54 -5.42
C GLU A 51 3.98 7.58 -6.78
N ARG A 52 4.62 8.71 -7.10
CA ARG A 52 5.37 8.89 -8.36
C ARG A 52 6.58 7.97 -8.47
N GLU A 53 7.35 7.83 -7.37
CA GLU A 53 8.55 6.98 -7.35
C GLU A 53 8.21 5.50 -7.43
N ARG A 54 7.13 5.08 -6.76
CA ARG A 54 6.70 3.68 -6.69
C ARG A 54 5.77 3.28 -7.83
N GLY A 55 5.22 4.25 -8.57
CA GLY A 55 4.24 4.02 -9.63
C GLY A 55 2.89 3.49 -9.14
N ILE A 56 2.58 3.59 -7.84
CA ILE A 56 1.34 3.07 -7.24
C ILE A 56 0.49 4.18 -6.65
N THR A 57 -0.83 4.07 -6.76
CA THR A 57 -1.77 4.90 -6.00
C THR A 57 -1.84 4.39 -4.57
N ILE A 58 -1.53 5.25 -3.60
CA ILE A 58 -1.54 4.94 -2.18
C ILE A 58 -2.89 5.33 -1.57
N LEU A 59 -3.36 6.53 -1.87
CA LEU A 59 -4.62 7.07 -1.38
C LEU A 59 -5.60 7.28 -2.53
N ALA A 60 -6.84 6.90 -2.29
CA ALA A 60 -7.94 7.17 -3.20
C ALA A 60 -8.12 8.67 -3.43
N LYS A 61 -8.25 9.08 -4.66
CA LYS A 61 -8.48 10.46 -5.04
C LYS A 61 -9.76 10.60 -5.84
N ASN A 62 -10.51 11.64 -5.54
CA ASN A 62 -11.72 11.98 -6.26
C ASN A 62 -11.43 13.14 -7.21
N THR A 63 -11.87 12.99 -8.43
CA THR A 63 -11.84 14.05 -9.44
C THR A 63 -13.13 14.03 -10.24
N SER A 64 -13.38 15.08 -11.01
CA SER A 64 -14.53 15.12 -11.90
C SER A 64 -14.18 15.80 -13.20
N ILE A 65 -14.81 15.35 -14.27
CA ILE A 65 -14.74 15.95 -15.60
C ILE A 65 -16.17 16.19 -16.12
N TYR A 66 -16.28 17.00 -17.15
CA TYR A 66 -17.54 17.22 -17.84
C TYR A 66 -17.42 16.71 -19.28
N TYR A 67 -18.35 15.87 -19.67
CA TYR A 67 -18.53 15.48 -21.07
C TYR A 67 -19.91 15.89 -21.53
N LYS A 68 -19.98 16.82 -22.49
CA LYS A 68 -21.21 17.51 -22.90
C LYS A 68 -21.86 18.15 -21.65
N ASP A 69 -23.04 17.74 -21.25
CA ASP A 69 -23.77 18.24 -20.08
C ASP A 69 -23.80 17.24 -18.90
N THR A 70 -22.98 16.17 -18.96
CA THR A 70 -22.87 15.14 -17.93
C THR A 70 -21.58 15.31 -17.13
N LYS A 71 -21.72 15.36 -15.81
CA LYS A 71 -20.60 15.32 -14.86
C LYS A 71 -20.20 13.87 -14.62
N ILE A 72 -18.93 13.55 -14.87
CA ILE A 72 -18.36 12.23 -14.59
C ILE A 72 -17.43 12.37 -13.40
N ASN A 73 -17.83 11.83 -12.26
CA ASN A 73 -16.97 11.71 -11.09
C ASN A 73 -16.11 10.46 -11.24
N ILE A 74 -14.79 10.63 -11.13
CA ILE A 74 -13.81 9.56 -11.24
C ILE A 74 -13.17 9.38 -9.88
N VAL A 75 -13.28 8.17 -9.34
CA VAL A 75 -12.62 7.79 -8.10
C VAL A 75 -11.45 6.88 -8.46
N ASP A 76 -10.24 7.36 -8.17
CA ASP A 76 -9.04 6.58 -8.36
C ASP A 76 -8.88 5.56 -7.24
N THR A 77 -8.70 4.28 -7.57
CA THR A 77 -8.62 3.20 -6.58
C THR A 77 -7.18 2.75 -6.38
N PRO A 78 -6.74 2.51 -5.12
CA PRO A 78 -5.49 1.83 -4.87
C PRO A 78 -5.49 0.45 -5.53
N GLY A 79 -4.38 0.08 -6.18
CA GLY A 79 -4.25 -1.22 -6.85
C GLY A 79 -3.75 -2.35 -5.94
N HIS A 80 -3.25 -2.04 -4.74
CA HIS A 80 -2.61 -3.02 -3.86
C HIS A 80 -3.58 -3.62 -2.84
N ALA A 81 -3.46 -4.93 -2.58
CA ALA A 81 -4.35 -5.67 -1.67
C ALA A 81 -4.36 -5.14 -0.22
N ASP A 82 -3.25 -4.55 0.26
CA ASP A 82 -3.17 -3.93 1.60
C ASP A 82 -4.19 -2.80 1.79
N PHE A 83 -4.68 -2.22 0.69
CA PHE A 83 -5.71 -1.17 0.68
C PHE A 83 -7.12 -1.69 0.36
N GLY A 84 -7.35 -3.02 0.40
CA GLY A 84 -8.61 -3.64 0.02
C GLY A 84 -9.86 -3.06 0.70
N GLY A 85 -9.76 -2.67 1.97
CA GLY A 85 -10.86 -2.00 2.66
C GLY A 85 -11.19 -0.59 2.14
N GLU A 86 -10.22 0.11 1.52
CA GLU A 86 -10.47 1.38 0.84
C GLU A 86 -11.19 1.15 -0.49
N VAL A 87 -10.74 0.15 -1.24
CA VAL A 87 -11.36 -0.25 -2.50
C VAL A 87 -12.85 -0.55 -2.31
N GLU A 88 -13.21 -1.35 -1.30
CA GLU A 88 -14.62 -1.70 -1.04
C GLU A 88 -15.48 -0.46 -0.70
N ARG A 89 -14.93 0.50 0.04
CA ARG A 89 -15.61 1.75 0.37
C ARG A 89 -15.81 2.65 -0.86
N ILE A 90 -14.79 2.69 -1.73
CA ILE A 90 -14.85 3.44 -2.97
C ILE A 90 -15.91 2.85 -3.90
N LEU A 91 -15.92 1.54 -4.03
CA LEU A 91 -16.89 0.85 -4.87
C LEU A 91 -18.34 1.15 -4.46
N LYS A 92 -18.61 1.36 -3.16
CA LYS A 92 -19.95 1.79 -2.70
C LYS A 92 -20.34 3.21 -3.11
N MET A 93 -19.40 4.07 -3.48
CA MET A 93 -19.69 5.44 -3.93
C MET A 93 -19.98 5.53 -5.43
N VAL A 94 -19.65 4.49 -6.20
CA VAL A 94 -19.75 4.51 -7.66
C VAL A 94 -20.90 3.64 -8.17
N ASN A 95 -21.24 3.81 -9.44
CA ASN A 95 -22.29 3.06 -10.12
C ASN A 95 -21.74 2.11 -11.20
N GLY A 96 -20.46 2.23 -11.49
CA GLY A 96 -19.78 1.35 -12.43
C GLY A 96 -18.28 1.50 -12.36
N VAL A 97 -17.57 0.60 -13.00
CA VAL A 97 -16.12 0.52 -12.97
C VAL A 97 -15.55 0.44 -14.38
N ILE A 98 -14.37 1.03 -14.57
CA ILE A 98 -13.53 0.79 -15.73
C ILE A 98 -12.43 -0.17 -15.30
N LEU A 99 -12.44 -1.36 -15.91
CA LEU A 99 -11.38 -2.35 -15.76
C LEU A 99 -10.30 -2.06 -16.80
N LEU A 100 -9.16 -1.52 -16.37
CA LEU A 100 -8.05 -1.18 -17.24
C LEU A 100 -7.03 -2.31 -17.27
N VAL A 101 -6.77 -2.87 -18.45
CA VAL A 101 -5.86 -4.01 -18.67
C VAL A 101 -4.80 -3.62 -19.71
N ASP A 102 -3.55 -3.97 -19.48
CA ASP A 102 -2.46 -3.78 -20.45
C ASP A 102 -2.62 -4.79 -21.59
N ALA A 103 -2.54 -4.30 -22.84
CA ALA A 103 -2.70 -5.12 -24.05
C ALA A 103 -1.61 -6.19 -24.24
N ALA A 104 -0.48 -6.07 -23.57
CA ALA A 104 0.60 -7.07 -23.63
C ALA A 104 0.57 -8.04 -22.43
N GLU A 105 0.24 -7.55 -21.23
CA GLU A 105 0.33 -8.32 -19.98
C GLU A 105 -0.95 -9.10 -19.66
N GLY A 106 -2.12 -8.56 -20.04
CA GLY A 106 -3.41 -9.17 -19.70
C GLY A 106 -3.87 -8.89 -18.25
N PRO A 107 -4.94 -9.56 -17.78
CA PRO A 107 -5.48 -9.36 -16.43
C PRO A 107 -4.59 -9.99 -15.36
N MET A 108 -4.18 -9.19 -14.37
CA MET A 108 -3.25 -9.56 -13.31
C MET A 108 -3.95 -9.94 -11.99
N PRO A 109 -3.33 -10.77 -11.11
CA PRO A 109 -3.95 -11.28 -9.87
C PRO A 109 -4.51 -10.21 -8.94
N GLN A 110 -3.88 -9.04 -8.85
CA GLN A 110 -4.36 -7.94 -8.00
C GLN A 110 -5.70 -7.38 -8.49
N THR A 111 -5.89 -7.35 -9.80
CA THR A 111 -7.13 -6.88 -10.44
C THR A 111 -8.31 -7.78 -10.09
N ARG A 112 -8.06 -9.10 -9.93
CA ARG A 112 -9.08 -10.12 -9.63
C ARG A 112 -9.88 -9.78 -8.36
N PHE A 113 -9.20 -9.43 -7.27
CA PHE A 113 -9.86 -9.10 -6.01
C PHE A 113 -10.79 -7.89 -6.13
N VAL A 114 -10.28 -6.81 -6.74
CA VAL A 114 -11.06 -5.56 -6.88
C VAL A 114 -12.25 -5.76 -7.82
N LEU A 115 -12.03 -6.49 -8.92
CA LEU A 115 -13.06 -6.83 -9.87
C LEU A 115 -14.14 -7.71 -9.23
N GLN A 116 -13.76 -8.74 -8.48
CA GLN A 116 -14.70 -9.59 -7.76
C GLN A 116 -15.61 -8.77 -6.84
N LYS A 117 -15.06 -7.83 -6.08
CA LYS A 117 -15.86 -6.94 -5.22
C LYS A 117 -16.80 -6.03 -6.00
N ALA A 118 -16.37 -5.55 -7.16
CA ALA A 118 -17.25 -4.75 -8.04
C ALA A 118 -18.41 -5.59 -8.60
N LEU A 119 -18.14 -6.84 -9.00
CA LEU A 119 -19.17 -7.76 -9.51
C LEU A 119 -20.17 -8.17 -8.41
N GLU A 120 -19.68 -8.49 -7.19
CA GLU A 120 -20.53 -8.78 -6.02
C GLU A 120 -21.48 -7.62 -5.67
N LEU A 121 -21.07 -6.38 -5.88
CA LEU A 121 -21.88 -5.18 -5.68
C LEU A 121 -22.83 -4.89 -6.85
N GLY A 122 -22.79 -5.69 -7.91
CA GLY A 122 -23.66 -5.54 -9.08
C GLY A 122 -23.28 -4.38 -10.00
N HIS A 123 -22.03 -3.90 -9.93
CA HIS A 123 -21.59 -2.79 -10.78
C HIS A 123 -21.49 -3.18 -12.26
N LYS A 124 -21.81 -2.22 -13.12
CA LYS A 124 -21.50 -2.29 -14.54
C LYS A 124 -19.99 -2.17 -14.74
N VAL A 125 -19.45 -2.99 -15.63
CA VAL A 125 -18.03 -3.01 -15.96
C VAL A 125 -17.84 -2.51 -17.40
N ILE A 126 -16.86 -1.65 -17.62
CA ILE A 126 -16.33 -1.29 -18.95
C ILE A 126 -14.91 -1.85 -18.99
N VAL A 127 -14.61 -2.69 -19.96
CA VAL A 127 -13.26 -3.21 -20.16
C VAL A 127 -12.49 -2.23 -21.05
N ALA A 128 -11.36 -1.72 -20.55
CA ALA A 128 -10.50 -0.83 -21.30
C ALA A 128 -9.13 -1.51 -21.51
N VAL A 129 -8.87 -1.98 -22.72
CA VAL A 129 -7.59 -2.58 -23.11
C VAL A 129 -6.64 -1.43 -23.49
N ASN A 130 -5.63 -1.18 -22.66
CA ASN A 130 -4.72 -0.04 -22.78
C ASN A 130 -3.38 -0.44 -23.36
N LYS A 131 -2.64 0.56 -23.85
CA LYS A 131 -1.31 0.42 -24.45
C LYS A 131 -1.32 -0.39 -25.75
N ILE A 132 -2.40 -0.28 -26.53
CA ILE A 132 -2.52 -0.90 -27.86
C ILE A 132 -1.47 -0.42 -28.86
N ASP A 133 -0.77 0.68 -28.53
CA ASP A 133 0.36 1.26 -29.29
C ASP A 133 1.67 0.49 -29.12
N LYS A 134 1.74 -0.48 -28.19
CA LYS A 134 2.92 -1.32 -28.01
C LYS A 134 3.06 -2.35 -29.14
N PRO A 135 4.31 -2.64 -29.58
CA PRO A 135 4.55 -3.62 -30.64
C PRO A 135 4.27 -5.09 -30.24
N ASP A 136 4.21 -5.34 -28.92
CA ASP A 136 3.91 -6.63 -28.30
C ASP A 136 2.47 -6.76 -27.81
N ALA A 137 1.60 -5.84 -28.23
CA ALA A 137 0.18 -5.89 -27.91
C ALA A 137 -0.50 -7.12 -28.54
N ARG A 138 -1.27 -7.86 -27.73
CA ARG A 138 -2.03 -9.05 -28.10
C ARG A 138 -3.51 -8.87 -27.73
N THR A 139 -4.11 -7.84 -28.29
CA THR A 139 -5.40 -7.29 -27.89
C THR A 139 -6.54 -8.30 -27.86
N GLU A 140 -6.65 -9.17 -28.88
CA GLU A 140 -7.70 -10.19 -28.96
C GLU A 140 -7.57 -11.23 -27.84
N GLU A 141 -6.35 -11.75 -27.64
CA GLU A 141 -6.05 -12.72 -26.59
C GLU A 141 -6.34 -12.15 -25.19
N VAL A 142 -5.99 -10.87 -24.95
CA VAL A 142 -6.25 -10.20 -23.68
C VAL A 142 -7.75 -10.01 -23.43
N VAL A 143 -8.55 -9.78 -24.45
CA VAL A 143 -10.02 -9.73 -24.32
C VAL A 143 -10.55 -11.10 -23.90
N ASP A 144 -10.07 -12.19 -24.52
CA ASP A 144 -10.46 -13.55 -24.16
C ASP A 144 -10.05 -13.88 -22.70
N GLU A 145 -8.84 -13.51 -22.29
CA GLU A 145 -8.37 -13.67 -20.90
C GLU A 145 -9.24 -12.89 -19.88
N VAL A 146 -9.73 -11.71 -20.25
CA VAL A 146 -10.66 -10.93 -19.41
C VAL A 146 -12.02 -11.61 -19.34
N LEU A 147 -12.53 -12.16 -20.44
CA LEU A 147 -13.77 -12.92 -20.44
C LEU A 147 -13.66 -14.20 -19.59
N GLU A 148 -12.55 -14.93 -19.68
CA GLU A 148 -12.26 -16.07 -18.80
C GLU A 148 -12.23 -15.64 -17.31
N LEU A 149 -11.60 -14.50 -17.01
CA LEU A 149 -11.59 -13.94 -15.66
C LEU A 149 -13.00 -13.60 -15.15
N LEU A 150 -13.85 -13.02 -15.98
CA LEU A 150 -15.25 -12.72 -15.63
C LEU A 150 -16.05 -14.00 -15.35
N LEU A 151 -15.85 -15.05 -16.15
CA LEU A 151 -16.46 -16.37 -15.92
C LEU A 151 -15.99 -16.98 -14.60
N ASP A 152 -14.69 -16.95 -14.33
CA ASP A 152 -14.09 -17.45 -13.10
C ASP A 152 -14.61 -16.73 -11.83
N LEU A 153 -15.10 -15.51 -12.00
CA LEU A 153 -15.64 -14.68 -10.91
C LEU A 153 -17.16 -14.73 -10.82
N ASP A 154 -17.81 -15.70 -11.49
CA ASP A 154 -19.27 -15.86 -11.51
C ASP A 154 -20.02 -14.58 -11.96
N ALA A 155 -19.47 -13.86 -12.94
CA ALA A 155 -20.11 -12.67 -13.49
C ALA A 155 -21.49 -13.01 -14.08
N THR A 156 -22.45 -12.11 -13.92
CA THR A 156 -23.78 -12.23 -14.56
C THR A 156 -23.68 -12.09 -16.07
N ASP A 157 -24.67 -12.59 -16.81
CA ASP A 157 -24.72 -12.45 -18.28
C ASP A 157 -24.57 -10.99 -18.73
N GLU A 158 -25.10 -10.04 -17.97
CA GLU A 158 -24.98 -8.62 -18.26
C GLU A 158 -23.55 -8.10 -18.04
N GLN A 159 -22.87 -8.55 -16.98
CA GLN A 159 -21.48 -8.20 -16.69
C GLN A 159 -20.51 -8.89 -17.65
N PHE A 160 -20.83 -10.11 -18.09
CA PHE A 160 -20.03 -10.82 -19.08
C PHE A 160 -20.07 -10.13 -20.46
N ASN A 161 -21.21 -9.55 -20.84
CA ASN A 161 -21.38 -8.77 -22.07
C ASN A 161 -20.95 -7.29 -21.90
N SER A 162 -19.97 -7.02 -21.08
CA SER A 162 -19.42 -5.67 -20.85
C SER A 162 -18.80 -5.08 -22.11
N PRO A 163 -19.03 -3.79 -22.41
CA PRO A 163 -18.42 -3.14 -23.56
C PRO A 163 -16.89 -3.09 -23.40
N THR A 164 -16.18 -3.40 -24.49
CA THR A 164 -14.72 -3.32 -24.56
C THR A 164 -14.32 -2.10 -25.38
N ILE A 165 -13.35 -1.33 -24.85
CA ILE A 165 -12.76 -0.15 -25.50
C ILE A 165 -11.26 -0.36 -25.57
N PHE A 166 -10.67 -0.05 -26.71
CA PHE A 166 -9.24 -0.12 -26.95
C PHE A 166 -8.62 1.27 -26.81
N CYS A 167 -7.61 1.41 -25.97
CA CYS A 167 -7.06 2.71 -25.58
C CYS A 167 -5.54 2.77 -25.72
N SER A 168 -5.03 3.97 -25.95
CA SER A 168 -3.66 4.33 -25.60
C SER A 168 -3.70 5.56 -24.68
N GLY A 169 -3.58 5.32 -23.38
CA GLY A 169 -3.55 6.40 -22.39
C GLY A 169 -2.40 7.38 -22.64
N ARG A 170 -1.27 6.91 -23.18
CA ARG A 170 -0.12 7.75 -23.52
C ARG A 170 -0.42 8.76 -24.64
N HIS A 171 -1.22 8.35 -25.62
CA HIS A 171 -1.57 9.19 -26.78
C HIS A 171 -2.93 9.87 -26.61
N GLY A 172 -3.68 9.57 -25.54
CA GLY A 172 -5.00 10.13 -25.27
C GLY A 172 -6.05 9.73 -26.31
N ILE A 173 -6.02 8.48 -26.79
CA ILE A 173 -6.88 7.97 -27.83
C ILE A 173 -7.64 6.73 -27.37
N ALA A 174 -8.88 6.56 -27.88
CA ALA A 174 -9.72 5.41 -27.65
C ALA A 174 -10.46 5.01 -28.94
N SER A 175 -10.79 3.73 -29.09
CA SER A 175 -11.52 3.17 -30.23
C SER A 175 -12.43 2.03 -29.77
N TYR A 176 -13.47 1.78 -30.53
CA TYR A 176 -14.33 0.57 -30.40
C TYR A 176 -13.74 -0.65 -31.11
N ASP A 177 -12.70 -0.46 -31.91
CA ASP A 177 -12.08 -1.49 -32.73
C ASP A 177 -10.57 -1.54 -32.41
N ALA A 178 -10.04 -2.77 -32.24
CA ALA A 178 -8.65 -3.02 -31.90
C ALA A 178 -7.66 -2.55 -32.99
N ASP A 179 -8.07 -2.66 -34.25
CA ASP A 179 -7.23 -2.37 -35.41
C ASP A 179 -7.27 -0.89 -35.83
N THR A 180 -8.20 -0.12 -35.27
CA THR A 180 -8.41 1.29 -35.63
C THR A 180 -7.93 2.19 -34.51
N LEU A 181 -6.87 2.94 -34.72
CA LEU A 181 -6.42 3.98 -33.77
C LEU A 181 -7.43 5.14 -33.77
N GLY A 182 -7.95 5.46 -32.58
CA GLY A 182 -8.80 6.63 -32.37
C GLY A 182 -8.03 7.94 -32.47
N THR A 183 -8.74 9.06 -32.37
CA THR A 183 -8.15 10.42 -32.37
C THR A 183 -8.22 11.10 -31.00
N ASP A 184 -9.11 10.64 -30.14
CA ASP A 184 -9.41 11.21 -28.83
C ASP A 184 -10.05 10.16 -27.91
N LEU A 185 -10.41 10.55 -26.68
CA LEU A 185 -11.07 9.68 -25.69
C LEU A 185 -12.62 9.74 -25.77
N ILE A 186 -13.20 10.36 -26.78
CA ILE A 186 -14.66 10.46 -26.95
C ILE A 186 -15.35 9.08 -26.89
N PRO A 187 -14.84 8.01 -27.55
CA PRO A 187 -15.46 6.68 -27.47
C PRO A 187 -15.57 6.16 -26.03
N LEU A 188 -14.56 6.41 -25.20
CA LEU A 188 -14.58 6.04 -23.79
C LEU A 188 -15.61 6.87 -23.00
N PHE A 189 -15.66 8.19 -23.21
CA PHE A 189 -16.64 9.06 -22.54
C PHE A 189 -18.07 8.71 -22.93
N GLU A 190 -18.34 8.44 -24.21
CA GLU A 190 -19.66 8.03 -24.68
C GLU A 190 -20.08 6.69 -24.09
N THR A 191 -19.16 5.73 -24.00
CA THR A 191 -19.45 4.44 -23.36
C THR A 191 -19.76 4.64 -21.88
N VAL A 192 -19.01 5.46 -21.14
CA VAL A 192 -19.30 5.76 -19.73
C VAL A 192 -20.69 6.38 -19.59
N VAL A 193 -21.04 7.39 -20.38
CA VAL A 193 -22.32 8.10 -20.26
C VAL A 193 -23.49 7.20 -20.64
N ASN A 194 -23.34 6.35 -21.65
CA ASN A 194 -24.44 5.52 -22.19
C ASN A 194 -24.63 4.21 -21.42
N TYR A 195 -23.55 3.59 -20.92
CA TYR A 195 -23.59 2.26 -20.32
C TYR A 195 -23.67 2.29 -18.78
N ILE A 196 -22.93 3.20 -18.12
CA ILE A 196 -23.00 3.30 -16.66
C ILE A 196 -24.29 3.99 -16.26
N PRO A 197 -25.08 3.41 -15.32
CA PRO A 197 -26.34 4.00 -14.88
C PRO A 197 -26.10 5.31 -14.10
N ALA A 198 -27.10 6.18 -14.16
CA ALA A 198 -27.16 7.33 -13.25
C ALA A 198 -27.33 6.85 -11.81
N PRO A 199 -26.86 7.62 -10.80
CA PRO A 199 -27.09 7.28 -9.41
C PRO A 199 -28.59 7.27 -9.07
N GLU A 200 -28.97 6.35 -8.18
CA GLU A 200 -30.32 6.24 -7.64
C GLU A 200 -30.54 7.26 -6.51
N GLY A 201 -31.74 7.31 -5.96
CA GLY A 201 -32.13 8.19 -4.85
C GLY A 201 -32.96 9.39 -5.30
N GLU A 202 -33.84 9.87 -4.42
CA GLU A 202 -34.73 10.99 -4.69
C GLU A 202 -34.30 12.24 -3.89
N GLU A 203 -34.38 13.40 -4.55
CA GLU A 203 -33.95 14.69 -3.97
C GLU A 203 -34.86 15.19 -2.84
N ASP A 204 -36.15 14.81 -2.88
CA ASP A 204 -37.18 15.22 -1.93
C ASP A 204 -37.26 14.33 -0.67
N GLU A 205 -36.51 13.23 -0.64
CA GLU A 205 -36.44 12.35 0.53
C GLU A 205 -35.57 12.92 1.66
N PRO A 206 -35.72 12.40 2.90
CA PRO A 206 -34.82 12.80 4.00
C PRO A 206 -33.38 12.49 3.69
N LEU A 207 -32.48 13.44 4.05
CA LEU A 207 -31.04 13.31 3.81
C LEU A 207 -30.45 12.01 4.34
N GLN A 208 -29.66 11.35 3.51
CA GLN A 208 -28.84 10.22 3.88
C GLN A 208 -27.53 10.27 3.07
N LEU A 209 -26.38 10.32 3.76
CA LEU A 209 -25.04 10.35 3.18
C LEU A 209 -24.14 9.40 3.95
N LEU A 210 -23.53 8.43 3.26
CA LEU A 210 -22.53 7.52 3.85
C LEU A 210 -21.14 8.12 3.73
N VAL A 211 -20.43 8.26 4.85
CA VAL A 211 -19.03 8.69 4.88
C VAL A 211 -18.12 7.53 4.48
N SER A 212 -17.56 7.59 3.29
CA SER A 212 -16.72 6.53 2.71
C SER A 212 -15.22 6.81 2.82
N SER A 213 -14.83 8.09 2.89
CA SER A 213 -13.43 8.50 3.06
C SER A 213 -13.32 9.73 3.94
N ILE A 214 -12.14 9.96 4.49
CA ILE A 214 -11.81 11.14 5.30
C ILE A 214 -10.54 11.75 4.75
N ASP A 215 -10.57 13.07 4.63
CA ASP A 215 -9.41 13.92 4.38
C ASP A 215 -9.16 14.80 5.61
N TYR A 216 -7.99 15.37 5.74
CA TYR A 216 -7.63 16.24 6.83
C TYR A 216 -6.95 17.50 6.34
N ASN A 217 -7.40 18.63 6.86
CA ASN A 217 -6.79 19.93 6.61
C ASN A 217 -6.52 20.60 7.95
N GLU A 218 -5.33 21.19 8.16
CA GLU A 218 -4.92 21.81 9.42
C GLU A 218 -5.83 22.99 9.85
N TYR A 219 -6.52 23.64 8.90
CA TYR A 219 -7.38 24.80 9.15
C TYR A 219 -8.84 24.44 9.45
N VAL A 220 -9.36 23.41 8.78
CA VAL A 220 -10.78 23.03 8.88
C VAL A 220 -10.98 21.69 9.60
N GLY A 221 -9.92 21.00 9.97
CA GLY A 221 -9.96 19.71 10.62
C GLY A 221 -10.31 18.56 9.65
N ARG A 222 -11.06 17.56 10.13
CA ARG A 222 -11.52 16.43 9.33
C ARG A 222 -12.55 16.87 8.30
N ILE A 223 -12.39 16.35 7.10
CA ILE A 223 -13.28 16.53 5.96
C ILE A 223 -13.86 15.17 5.61
N ALA A 224 -15.15 14.98 5.79
CA ALA A 224 -15.83 13.77 5.40
C ALA A 224 -16.13 13.80 3.91
N ILE A 225 -15.90 12.66 3.23
CA ILE A 225 -16.16 12.49 1.81
C ILE A 225 -17.12 11.32 1.66
N GLY A 226 -18.19 11.52 0.89
CA GLY A 226 -19.18 10.50 0.66
C GLY A 226 -20.15 10.87 -0.44
N ARG A 227 -20.97 9.88 -0.86
CA ARG A 227 -22.06 10.09 -1.80
C ARG A 227 -23.34 10.42 -1.04
N VAL A 228 -24.08 11.40 -1.53
CA VAL A 228 -25.46 11.63 -1.08
C VAL A 228 -26.32 10.52 -1.68
N GLU A 229 -26.82 9.61 -0.84
CA GLU A 229 -27.63 8.48 -1.30
C GLU A 229 -29.07 8.90 -1.60
N ARG A 230 -29.64 9.76 -0.76
CA ARG A 230 -30.96 10.37 -0.97
C ARG A 230 -31.03 11.75 -0.31
N GLY A 231 -31.99 12.54 -0.73
CA GLY A 231 -32.26 13.86 -0.19
C GLY A 231 -31.30 14.92 -0.68
N THR A 232 -31.29 16.02 0.05
CA THR A 232 -30.45 17.19 -0.23
C THR A 232 -29.70 17.61 1.02
N ILE A 233 -28.38 17.85 0.89
CA ILE A 233 -27.53 18.41 1.94
C ILE A 233 -27.25 19.89 1.66
N LYS A 234 -27.27 20.74 2.70
CA LYS A 234 -27.05 22.20 2.58
C LYS A 234 -26.04 22.69 3.62
N VAL A 235 -25.35 23.75 3.27
CA VAL A 235 -24.50 24.48 4.22
C VAL A 235 -25.38 25.02 5.36
N ASN A 236 -24.88 24.98 6.59
CA ASN A 236 -25.57 25.34 7.81
C ASN A 236 -26.76 24.44 8.23
N GLN A 237 -26.97 23.33 7.55
CA GLN A 237 -28.01 22.34 7.91
C GLN A 237 -27.62 21.60 9.20
N GLU A 238 -28.60 21.39 10.08
CA GLU A 238 -28.48 20.49 11.22
C GLU A 238 -28.63 19.06 10.73
N VAL A 239 -27.77 18.19 11.20
CA VAL A 239 -27.69 16.78 10.82
C VAL A 239 -27.48 15.89 12.04
N VAL A 240 -27.83 14.63 11.93
CA VAL A 240 -27.54 13.59 12.91
C VAL A 240 -26.58 12.58 12.31
N ILE A 241 -25.49 12.32 13.03
CA ILE A 241 -24.52 11.30 12.69
C ILE A 241 -24.93 10.02 13.39
N ALA A 242 -25.10 8.94 12.63
CA ALA A 242 -25.52 7.65 13.13
C ALA A 242 -24.50 6.55 12.74
N ASP A 243 -24.47 5.48 13.51
CA ASP A 243 -23.63 4.31 13.29
C ASP A 243 -24.50 3.08 13.05
N TYR A 244 -24.24 2.37 11.96
CA TYR A 244 -24.99 1.14 11.64
C TYR A 244 -24.78 0.02 12.69
N HIS A 245 -23.54 -0.14 13.19
CA HIS A 245 -23.19 -1.17 14.16
C HIS A 245 -23.53 -0.79 15.61
N ASN A 246 -23.73 0.51 15.90
CA ASN A 246 -24.10 1.04 17.21
C ASN A 246 -25.24 2.04 17.07
N PRO A 247 -26.49 1.59 16.85
CA PRO A 247 -27.65 2.48 16.57
C PRO A 247 -27.97 3.46 17.70
N GLU A 248 -27.51 3.18 18.93
CA GLU A 248 -27.65 4.06 20.09
C GLU A 248 -26.78 5.34 19.99
N VAL A 249 -25.71 5.29 19.17
CA VAL A 249 -24.81 6.42 19.00
C VAL A 249 -25.40 7.39 17.97
N LYS A 250 -26.00 8.48 18.46
CA LYS A 250 -26.56 9.55 17.65
C LYS A 250 -25.97 10.89 18.11
N GLN A 251 -25.24 11.53 17.22
CA GLN A 251 -24.59 12.81 17.50
C GLN A 251 -25.20 13.90 16.61
N LYS A 252 -25.74 14.95 17.23
CA LYS A 252 -26.19 16.14 16.49
C LYS A 252 -24.98 16.97 16.08
N SER A 253 -24.98 17.44 14.85
CA SER A 253 -23.93 18.30 14.31
C SER A 253 -24.49 19.26 13.26
N LYS A 254 -23.63 20.12 12.74
CA LYS A 254 -23.97 21.10 11.73
C LYS A 254 -22.95 21.08 10.60
N VAL A 255 -23.40 21.11 9.36
CA VAL A 255 -22.54 21.24 8.18
C VAL A 255 -22.02 22.66 8.08
N VAL A 256 -20.72 22.87 8.27
CA VAL A 256 -20.09 24.20 8.20
C VAL A 256 -19.76 24.59 6.78
N ALA A 257 -19.16 23.69 6.01
CA ALA A 257 -18.86 23.91 4.60
C ALA A 257 -19.08 22.65 3.79
N LEU A 258 -19.47 22.85 2.54
CA LEU A 258 -19.76 21.79 1.57
C LEU A 258 -18.99 22.08 0.27
N TYR A 259 -18.39 21.05 -0.29
CA TYR A 259 -17.57 21.15 -1.49
C TYR A 259 -17.96 20.06 -2.49
N GLU A 260 -17.96 20.41 -3.76
CA GLU A 260 -17.95 19.46 -4.88
C GLU A 260 -16.55 19.34 -5.45
N TYR A 261 -16.28 18.23 -6.14
CA TYR A 261 -15.06 18.10 -6.94
C TYR A 261 -15.25 18.77 -8.29
N ASP A 262 -14.27 19.58 -8.70
CA ASP A 262 -14.21 20.27 -9.99
C ASP A 262 -12.77 20.13 -10.51
N GLY A 263 -12.57 19.21 -11.44
CA GLY A 263 -11.24 18.74 -11.76
C GLY A 263 -10.56 18.13 -10.54
N LEU A 264 -9.32 18.55 -10.31
CA LEU A 264 -8.52 18.15 -9.15
C LEU A 264 -8.81 18.97 -7.89
N GLY A 265 -9.57 20.05 -8.03
CA GLY A 265 -9.88 20.96 -6.94
C GLY A 265 -11.20 20.65 -6.24
N LYS A 266 -11.38 21.32 -5.09
CA LYS A 266 -12.64 21.34 -4.35
C LYS A 266 -13.26 22.72 -4.48
N LYS A 267 -14.49 22.81 -4.97
CA LYS A 267 -15.24 24.05 -5.13
C LYS A 267 -16.33 24.12 -4.07
N ALA A 268 -16.40 25.21 -3.33
CA ALA A 268 -17.43 25.42 -2.33
C ALA A 268 -18.82 25.58 -3.00
N ILE A 269 -19.79 24.85 -2.47
CA ILE A 269 -21.18 24.86 -2.93
C ILE A 269 -22.14 25.11 -1.76
N GLN A 270 -23.36 25.55 -2.04
CA GLN A 270 -24.37 25.79 -1.02
C GLN A 270 -25.24 24.56 -0.74
N SER A 271 -25.41 23.70 -1.72
CA SER A 271 -26.22 22.48 -1.61
C SER A 271 -25.76 21.43 -2.60
N ALA A 272 -25.99 20.16 -2.25
CA ALA A 272 -25.80 19.00 -3.12
C ALA A 272 -27.00 18.05 -2.98
N THR A 273 -27.31 17.30 -4.03
CA THR A 273 -28.48 16.42 -4.11
C THR A 273 -28.05 14.96 -4.26
N ALA A 274 -29.02 14.06 -4.18
CA ALA A 274 -28.82 12.62 -4.37
C ALA A 274 -27.96 12.31 -5.61
N GLY A 275 -26.99 11.41 -5.45
CA GLY A 275 -26.04 10.99 -6.46
C GLY A 275 -24.73 11.77 -6.50
N GLU A 276 -24.63 12.94 -5.88
CA GLU A 276 -23.40 13.73 -5.86
C GLU A 276 -22.40 13.22 -4.83
N ILE A 277 -21.12 13.14 -5.23
CA ILE A 277 -19.99 12.90 -4.31
C ILE A 277 -19.51 14.25 -3.79
N VAL A 278 -19.55 14.40 -2.48
CA VAL A 278 -19.26 15.67 -1.80
C VAL A 278 -18.23 15.51 -0.71
N ALA A 279 -17.53 16.60 -0.42
CA ALA A 279 -16.68 16.74 0.74
C ALA A 279 -17.30 17.78 1.70
N LEU A 280 -17.36 17.47 2.98
CA LEU A 280 -17.98 18.34 3.98
C LEU A 280 -17.14 18.48 5.25
N SER A 281 -17.19 19.64 5.86
CA SER A 281 -16.49 19.95 7.11
C SER A 281 -17.44 20.49 8.19
N GLY A 282 -16.95 20.54 9.43
CA GLY A 282 -17.68 21.02 10.59
C GLY A 282 -18.05 19.92 11.59
N ILE A 283 -17.67 18.68 11.34
CA ILE A 283 -17.93 17.53 12.20
C ILE A 283 -16.60 17.01 12.71
N ALA A 284 -16.22 17.41 13.93
CA ALA A 284 -14.87 17.16 14.48
C ALA A 284 -14.52 15.65 14.60
N ASP A 285 -15.48 14.84 15.07
CA ASP A 285 -15.25 13.43 15.39
C ASP A 285 -15.82 12.47 14.31
N ILE A 286 -15.97 12.97 13.08
CA ILE A 286 -16.48 12.14 11.99
C ILE A 286 -15.50 11.00 11.67
N THR A 287 -16.04 9.82 11.50
CA THR A 287 -15.28 8.63 11.10
C THR A 287 -15.91 7.98 9.89
N ILE A 288 -15.11 7.18 9.18
CA ILE A 288 -15.59 6.40 8.04
C ILE A 288 -16.67 5.41 8.51
N GLY A 289 -17.71 5.19 7.69
CA GLY A 289 -18.82 4.30 7.97
C GLY A 289 -19.97 4.94 8.74
N ARG A 290 -19.81 6.17 9.17
CA ARG A 290 -20.93 6.94 9.74
C ARG A 290 -21.87 7.39 8.63
N THR A 291 -23.15 7.39 8.95
CA THR A 291 -24.18 7.96 8.06
C THR A 291 -24.62 9.32 8.60
N ILE A 292 -24.63 10.29 7.73
CA ILE A 292 -25.15 11.65 8.01
C ILE A 292 -26.61 11.66 7.57
N CYS A 293 -27.52 11.85 8.52
CA CYS A 293 -28.96 11.77 8.32
C CYS A 293 -29.65 13.11 8.63
N ALA A 294 -30.85 13.27 8.08
CA ALA A 294 -31.77 14.30 8.52
C ALA A 294 -32.19 14.06 9.99
N PRO A 295 -32.40 15.10 10.83
CA PRO A 295 -32.75 14.93 12.24
C PRO A 295 -34.06 14.20 12.50
N ASP A 296 -34.98 14.27 11.58
CA ASP A 296 -36.33 13.68 11.62
C ASP A 296 -36.38 12.26 11.06
N CYS A 297 -35.32 11.81 10.36
CA CYS A 297 -35.23 10.47 9.78
C CYS A 297 -33.80 9.92 9.92
N VAL A 298 -33.51 9.23 11.03
CA VAL A 298 -32.16 8.72 11.32
C VAL A 298 -32.11 7.24 11.00
N GLU A 299 -31.64 6.93 9.79
CA GLU A 299 -31.49 5.59 9.25
C GLU A 299 -30.03 5.35 8.80
N PRO A 300 -29.20 4.67 9.62
CA PRO A 300 -27.82 4.42 9.25
C PRO A 300 -27.73 3.37 8.12
N LEU A 301 -26.88 3.65 7.14
CA LEU A 301 -26.62 2.76 6.01
C LEU A 301 -25.74 1.58 6.42
N PRO A 302 -25.96 0.39 5.86
CA PRO A 302 -25.09 -0.76 6.06
C PRO A 302 -23.65 -0.45 5.67
N PHE A 303 -22.74 -0.69 6.58
CA PHE A 303 -21.33 -0.46 6.37
C PHE A 303 -20.52 -1.68 6.76
N VAL A 304 -19.60 -2.09 5.88
CA VAL A 304 -18.66 -3.16 6.21
C VAL A 304 -17.62 -2.65 7.18
N LYS A 305 -17.52 -3.31 8.32
CA LYS A 305 -16.55 -2.94 9.37
C LYS A 305 -15.15 -2.91 8.78
N ILE A 306 -14.42 -1.82 9.02
CA ILE A 306 -13.04 -1.68 8.58
C ILE A 306 -12.25 -2.87 9.12
N SER A 307 -11.53 -3.57 8.24
CA SER A 307 -10.66 -4.68 8.65
C SER A 307 -9.66 -4.18 9.69
N GLU A 308 -9.56 -4.92 10.78
CA GLU A 308 -8.62 -4.57 11.84
C GLU A 308 -7.17 -4.76 11.37
N PRO A 309 -6.22 -4.01 11.96
CA PRO A 309 -4.81 -4.23 11.70
C PRO A 309 -4.40 -5.68 11.97
N THR A 310 -3.51 -6.19 11.16
CA THR A 310 -2.97 -7.56 11.30
C THR A 310 -1.52 -7.58 11.77
N ILE A 311 -0.81 -6.47 11.61
CA ILE A 311 0.62 -6.34 11.89
C ILE A 311 0.85 -5.14 12.78
N GLU A 312 1.77 -5.25 13.74
CA GLU A 312 2.26 -4.12 14.53
C GLU A 312 3.79 -4.02 14.51
N MET A 313 4.29 -2.81 14.68
CA MET A 313 5.70 -2.50 14.88
C MET A 313 5.85 -1.48 16.00
N THR A 314 6.95 -1.56 16.73
CA THR A 314 7.29 -0.53 17.72
C THR A 314 8.07 0.58 17.04
N PHE A 315 7.57 1.81 17.12
CA PHE A 315 8.26 3.05 16.74
C PHE A 315 8.78 3.71 18.01
N ALA A 316 10.07 3.92 18.09
CA ALA A 316 10.70 4.50 19.27
C ALA A 316 11.62 5.67 18.89
N VAL A 317 11.91 6.52 19.86
CA VAL A 317 12.94 7.53 19.72
C VAL A 317 14.26 6.84 19.39
N ASN A 318 15.04 7.41 18.45
CA ASN A 318 16.37 6.90 18.15
C ASN A 318 17.33 7.24 19.30
N ASP A 319 17.84 6.22 19.97
CA ASP A 319 18.78 6.29 21.08
C ASP A 319 20.21 5.83 20.71
N SER A 320 20.49 5.72 19.40
CA SER A 320 21.80 5.32 18.90
C SER A 320 22.87 6.40 19.14
N PRO A 321 24.16 6.05 19.06
CA PRO A 321 25.26 7.02 19.14
C PRO A 321 25.23 8.11 18.04
N PHE A 322 24.43 7.92 16.99
CA PHE A 322 24.24 8.90 15.92
C PHE A 322 22.92 9.65 16.00
N ALA A 323 22.14 9.45 17.06
CA ALA A 323 20.87 10.12 17.25
C ALA A 323 20.99 11.66 17.16
N GLY A 324 20.03 12.29 16.47
CA GLY A 324 19.94 13.75 16.33
C GLY A 324 20.92 14.38 15.35
N ARG A 325 21.69 13.59 14.58
CA ARG A 325 22.66 14.14 13.61
C ARG A 325 22.00 14.50 12.26
N GLU A 326 20.93 13.83 11.90
CA GLU A 326 20.31 13.93 10.57
C GLU A 326 18.87 14.41 10.61
N GLY A 327 18.10 14.08 11.67
CA GLY A 327 16.71 14.45 11.82
C GLY A 327 16.49 15.82 12.46
N LYS A 328 15.38 16.47 12.08
CA LYS A 328 14.89 17.70 12.73
C LYS A 328 13.99 17.38 13.92
N PHE A 329 13.20 16.32 13.80
CA PHE A 329 12.21 15.89 14.78
C PHE A 329 12.67 14.56 15.41
N VAL A 330 13.22 14.65 16.63
CA VAL A 330 13.93 13.55 17.28
C VAL A 330 13.37 13.19 18.67
N THR A 331 12.32 13.88 19.13
CA THR A 331 11.77 13.69 20.48
C THR A 331 10.52 12.82 20.47
N SER A 332 10.22 12.16 21.60
CA SER A 332 8.97 11.38 21.76
C SER A 332 7.72 12.22 21.53
N ARG A 333 7.75 13.49 21.91
CA ARG A 333 6.64 14.43 21.65
C ARG A 333 6.41 14.64 20.14
N ASN A 334 7.49 14.87 19.37
CA ASN A 334 7.38 15.03 17.92
C ASN A 334 6.80 13.77 17.28
N LEU A 335 7.27 12.60 17.72
CA LEU A 335 6.81 11.31 17.22
C LEU A 335 5.33 11.08 17.54
N ARG A 336 4.90 11.37 18.78
CA ARG A 336 3.51 11.31 19.20
C ARG A 336 2.61 12.23 18.35
N ASP A 337 2.94 13.52 18.29
CA ASP A 337 2.16 14.51 17.55
C ASP A 337 2.01 14.11 16.07
N ARG A 338 3.04 13.52 15.49
CA ARG A 338 3.01 13.04 14.10
C ARG A 338 2.12 11.81 13.91
N LEU A 339 2.22 10.84 14.81
CA LEU A 339 1.40 9.63 14.78
C LEU A 339 -0.08 9.95 15.05
N GLU A 340 -0.38 10.88 15.96
CA GLU A 340 -1.74 11.38 16.19
C GLU A 340 -2.32 12.07 14.95
N LYS A 341 -1.53 12.88 14.24
CA LYS A 341 -1.94 13.47 12.96
C LYS A 341 -2.25 12.39 11.91
N GLU A 342 -1.49 11.30 11.89
CA GLU A 342 -1.77 10.19 10.97
C GLU A 342 -3.09 9.50 11.29
N LEU A 343 -3.40 9.26 12.57
CA LEU A 343 -4.68 8.69 13.00
C LEU A 343 -5.90 9.54 12.60
N MET A 344 -5.71 10.83 12.32
CA MET A 344 -6.79 11.68 11.81
C MET A 344 -7.09 11.46 10.34
N LYS A 345 -6.10 10.96 9.57
CA LYS A 345 -6.21 10.68 8.13
C LYS A 345 -6.51 9.20 7.87
N ASP A 346 -5.80 8.32 8.57
CA ASP A 346 -5.88 6.88 8.36
C ASP A 346 -6.60 6.18 9.52
N VAL A 347 -7.82 5.77 9.25
CA VAL A 347 -8.68 5.06 10.22
C VAL A 347 -8.31 3.58 10.40
N SER A 348 -7.44 3.04 9.56
CA SER A 348 -6.96 1.66 9.66
C SER A 348 -5.72 1.51 10.52
N LEU A 349 -5.07 2.61 10.84
CA LEU A 349 -3.93 2.65 11.73
C LEU A 349 -4.39 2.65 13.19
N ARG A 350 -3.68 1.93 14.05
CA ARG A 350 -3.85 2.02 15.51
C ARG A 350 -2.50 2.35 16.13
N VAL A 351 -2.50 3.24 17.09
CA VAL A 351 -1.32 3.64 17.83
C VAL A 351 -1.61 3.49 19.32
N SER A 352 -0.72 2.81 20.02
CA SER A 352 -0.74 2.68 21.48
C SER A 352 0.62 3.02 22.07
N GLU A 353 0.64 3.65 23.22
CA GLU A 353 1.89 4.01 23.89
C GLU A 353 2.54 2.78 24.54
N GLN A 354 3.84 2.62 24.35
CA GLN A 354 4.66 1.61 25.01
C GLN A 354 5.74 2.29 25.86
N GLY A 355 5.37 2.71 27.07
CA GLY A 355 6.25 3.49 27.94
C GLY A 355 6.31 4.97 27.54
N THR A 356 7.46 5.64 27.78
CA THR A 356 7.61 7.09 27.56
C THR A 356 8.07 7.47 26.16
N ASP A 357 8.85 6.61 25.50
CA ASP A 357 9.59 6.94 24.29
C ASP A 357 9.34 5.99 23.11
N ALA A 358 8.33 5.13 23.24
CA ALA A 358 7.97 4.15 22.21
C ALA A 358 6.45 4.06 22.02
N PHE A 359 6.04 3.71 20.79
CA PHE A 359 4.67 3.58 20.34
C PHE A 359 4.53 2.29 19.55
N ASN A 360 3.52 1.49 19.88
CA ASN A 360 3.13 0.38 19.02
C ASN A 360 2.20 0.91 17.95
N VAL A 361 2.60 0.76 16.71
CA VAL A 361 1.88 1.20 15.53
C VAL A 361 1.41 -0.04 14.78
N ALA A 362 0.11 -0.22 14.70
CA ALA A 362 -0.50 -1.36 14.04
C ALA A 362 -1.17 -0.94 12.73
N GLY A 363 -0.90 -1.68 11.66
CA GLY A 363 -1.39 -1.44 10.31
C GLY A 363 -1.86 -2.73 9.63
N ARG A 364 -2.38 -2.60 8.42
CA ARG A 364 -2.93 -3.74 7.67
C ARG A 364 -1.86 -4.65 7.07
N GLY A 365 -0.67 -4.12 6.75
CA GLY A 365 0.41 -4.84 6.10
C GLY A 365 1.75 -4.12 6.20
N GLU A 366 2.82 -4.79 5.77
CA GLU A 366 4.18 -4.24 5.78
C GLU A 366 4.30 -2.99 4.90
N MET A 367 3.68 -3.00 3.73
CA MET A 367 3.71 -1.86 2.80
C MET A 367 3.05 -0.63 3.41
N HIS A 368 1.94 -0.80 4.12
CA HIS A 368 1.25 0.29 4.80
C HIS A 368 2.17 0.99 5.83
N LEU A 369 2.84 0.21 6.70
CA LEU A 369 3.77 0.75 7.68
C LEU A 369 5.05 1.30 7.05
N SER A 370 5.56 0.70 5.96
CA SER A 370 6.74 1.20 5.25
C SER A 370 6.49 2.55 4.57
N ILE A 371 5.29 2.78 4.04
CA ILE A 371 4.88 4.07 3.49
C ILE A 371 4.85 5.15 4.57
N LEU A 372 4.28 4.84 5.75
CA LEU A 372 4.28 5.75 6.88
C LEU A 372 5.72 6.11 7.30
N MET A 373 6.61 5.11 7.43
CA MET A 373 8.01 5.33 7.78
C MET A 373 8.73 6.21 6.76
N GLU A 374 8.56 5.94 5.48
CA GLU A 374 9.21 6.69 4.41
C GLU A 374 8.68 8.13 4.35
N THR A 375 7.38 8.33 4.55
CA THR A 375 6.77 9.68 4.64
C THR A 375 7.37 10.46 5.81
N MET A 376 7.45 9.86 6.99
CA MET A 376 8.03 10.48 8.17
C MET A 376 9.52 10.83 7.97
N ARG A 377 10.30 9.95 7.32
CA ARG A 377 11.70 10.23 6.98
C ARG A 377 11.83 11.49 6.11
N ARG A 378 11.00 11.62 5.07
CA ARG A 378 11.02 12.78 4.15
C ARG A 378 10.57 14.07 4.83
N GLU A 379 9.68 13.97 5.79
CA GLU A 379 9.27 15.09 6.63
C GLU A 379 10.37 15.54 7.62
N GLY A 380 11.44 14.77 7.77
CA GLY A 380 12.60 15.10 8.61
C GLY A 380 12.59 14.47 10.00
N TYR A 381 11.76 13.44 10.22
CA TYR A 381 11.76 12.68 11.47
C TYR A 381 12.91 11.68 11.53
N GLU A 382 13.39 11.46 12.74
CA GLU A 382 14.39 10.44 13.07
C GLU A 382 13.84 9.57 14.20
N PHE A 383 13.78 8.27 13.96
CA PHE A 383 13.20 7.29 14.88
C PHE A 383 13.81 5.90 14.63
N SER A 384 13.55 4.97 15.54
CA SER A 384 13.92 3.56 15.36
C SER A 384 12.68 2.68 15.33
N VAL A 385 12.73 1.57 14.58
CA VAL A 385 11.63 0.61 14.51
C VAL A 385 12.09 -0.80 14.81
N SER A 386 11.17 -1.60 15.39
CA SER A 386 11.37 -3.03 15.63
C SER A 386 10.97 -3.87 14.41
N THR A 387 11.25 -5.17 14.47
CA THR A 387 10.67 -6.14 13.53
C THR A 387 9.14 -6.10 13.55
N PRO A 388 8.47 -6.30 12.39
CA PRO A 388 7.03 -6.46 12.34
C PRO A 388 6.58 -7.74 13.07
N ARG A 389 5.46 -7.64 13.80
CA ARG A 389 4.84 -8.76 14.50
C ARG A 389 3.38 -8.86 14.10
N VAL A 390 2.86 -10.09 14.02
CA VAL A 390 1.43 -10.30 13.78
C VAL A 390 0.64 -10.07 15.05
N LEU A 391 -0.53 -9.46 14.90
CA LEU A 391 -1.51 -9.32 15.99
C LEU A 391 -2.29 -10.62 16.12
N THR A 392 -2.09 -11.31 17.22
CA THR A 392 -2.81 -12.55 17.55
C THR A 392 -4.12 -12.26 18.27
N ARG A 393 -5.08 -13.18 18.16
CA ARG A 393 -6.37 -13.13 18.87
C ARG A 393 -6.60 -14.42 19.63
N GLU A 394 -7.29 -14.33 20.75
CA GLU A 394 -7.79 -15.50 21.45
C GLU A 394 -9.19 -15.84 20.93
N ILE A 395 -9.34 -16.99 20.30
CA ILE A 395 -10.60 -17.52 19.77
C ILE A 395 -10.78 -18.91 20.38
N ASP A 396 -11.89 -19.14 21.08
CA ASP A 396 -12.20 -20.40 21.75
C ASP A 396 -11.08 -20.90 22.69
N GLY A 397 -10.41 -19.97 23.41
CA GLY A 397 -9.32 -20.29 24.33
C GLY A 397 -8.00 -20.69 23.66
N LYS A 398 -7.88 -20.49 22.34
CA LYS A 398 -6.64 -20.72 21.56
C LYS A 398 -6.10 -19.43 20.99
N VAL A 399 -4.77 -19.28 21.05
CA VAL A 399 -4.10 -18.16 20.37
C VAL A 399 -4.13 -18.42 18.87
N CYS A 400 -4.81 -17.53 18.14
CA CYS A 400 -4.97 -17.58 16.70
C CYS A 400 -4.17 -16.46 16.03
N GLU A 401 -3.58 -16.78 14.90
CA GLU A 401 -2.85 -15.83 14.04
C GLU A 401 -3.61 -15.56 12.73
N PRO A 402 -3.41 -14.39 12.11
CA PRO A 402 -4.04 -14.08 10.83
C PRO A 402 -3.47 -15.00 9.73
N ILE A 403 -4.38 -15.51 8.89
CA ILE A 403 -4.09 -16.34 7.72
C ILE A 403 -4.47 -15.57 6.48
N GLU A 404 -3.57 -15.51 5.51
CA GLU A 404 -3.80 -14.86 4.23
C GLU A 404 -4.00 -15.90 3.12
N LYS A 405 -4.95 -15.64 2.24
CA LYS A 405 -5.06 -16.31 0.95
C LYS A 405 -4.08 -15.62 0.00
N MET A 406 -3.01 -16.34 -0.33
CA MET A 406 -1.99 -15.91 -1.28
C MET A 406 -2.27 -16.52 -2.65
N VAL A 407 -2.23 -15.71 -3.70
CA VAL A 407 -2.29 -16.13 -5.11
C VAL A 407 -1.00 -15.69 -5.79
N ALA A 408 -0.34 -16.62 -6.45
CA ALA A 408 0.90 -16.36 -7.18
C ALA A 408 0.81 -16.92 -8.60
N ASP A 409 1.07 -16.09 -9.60
CA ASP A 409 1.22 -16.48 -10.99
C ASP A 409 2.71 -16.57 -11.32
N VAL A 410 3.17 -17.77 -11.63
CA VAL A 410 4.61 -18.08 -11.80
C VAL A 410 4.89 -18.85 -13.08
N PRO A 411 6.07 -18.70 -13.72
CA PRO A 411 6.51 -19.58 -14.78
C PRO A 411 6.59 -21.03 -14.28
N GLU A 412 6.32 -22.00 -15.16
CA GLU A 412 6.35 -23.44 -14.83
C GLU A 412 7.66 -23.86 -14.16
N GLU A 413 8.79 -23.36 -14.66
CA GLU A 413 10.14 -23.67 -14.14
C GLU A 413 10.32 -23.24 -12.67
N CYS A 414 9.61 -22.19 -12.23
CA CYS A 414 9.77 -21.58 -10.89
C CYS A 414 8.78 -22.16 -9.86
N MET A 415 7.75 -22.88 -10.31
CA MET A 415 6.66 -23.39 -9.48
C MET A 415 7.17 -24.23 -8.28
N GLY A 416 8.10 -25.14 -8.53
CA GLY A 416 8.65 -26.02 -7.49
C GLY A 416 9.34 -25.26 -6.36
N ALA A 417 10.11 -24.21 -6.69
CA ALA A 417 10.80 -23.38 -5.70
C ALA A 417 9.81 -22.61 -4.81
N VAL A 418 8.74 -22.08 -5.41
CA VAL A 418 7.69 -21.35 -4.67
C VAL A 418 6.93 -22.28 -3.72
N ILE A 419 6.54 -23.48 -4.19
CA ILE A 419 5.82 -24.46 -3.37
C ILE A 419 6.69 -24.91 -2.19
N GLU A 420 7.97 -25.22 -2.41
CA GLU A 420 8.91 -25.63 -1.35
C GLU A 420 9.05 -24.53 -0.29
N LYS A 421 9.26 -23.29 -0.71
CA LYS A 421 9.44 -22.17 0.20
C LYS A 421 8.17 -21.85 1.00
N MET A 422 7.00 -21.91 0.35
CA MET A 422 5.73 -21.73 1.05
C MET A 422 5.48 -22.83 2.08
N GLY A 423 5.81 -24.07 1.77
CA GLY A 423 5.74 -25.16 2.73
C GLY A 423 6.61 -24.93 3.98
N ARG A 424 7.85 -24.45 3.82
CA ARG A 424 8.73 -24.05 4.94
C ARG A 424 8.13 -22.91 5.77
N ARG A 425 7.40 -22.00 5.13
CA ARG A 425 6.71 -20.85 5.75
C ARG A 425 5.31 -21.19 6.25
N LYS A 426 4.98 -22.52 6.37
CA LYS A 426 3.70 -23.04 6.88
C LYS A 426 2.49 -22.69 6.02
N GLY A 427 2.71 -22.45 4.72
CA GLY A 427 1.64 -22.30 3.74
C GLY A 427 1.06 -23.63 3.31
N ASP A 428 -0.25 -23.72 3.24
CA ASP A 428 -0.99 -24.88 2.74
C ASP A 428 -1.40 -24.59 1.29
N LEU A 429 -0.98 -25.42 0.34
CA LEU A 429 -1.36 -25.30 -1.07
C LEU A 429 -2.84 -25.71 -1.22
N LEU A 430 -3.67 -24.81 -1.73
CA LEU A 430 -5.10 -25.03 -1.99
C LEU A 430 -5.33 -25.56 -3.41
N GLY A 431 -4.62 -24.99 -4.39
CA GLY A 431 -4.82 -25.31 -5.79
C GLY A 431 -3.66 -24.88 -6.67
N MET A 432 -3.63 -25.47 -7.85
CA MET A 432 -2.66 -25.18 -8.89
C MET A 432 -3.37 -25.29 -10.24
N THR A 433 -3.46 -24.17 -10.96
CA THR A 433 -4.19 -24.07 -12.22
C THR A 433 -3.27 -23.53 -13.32
N PRO A 434 -3.18 -24.16 -14.47
CA PRO A 434 -2.46 -23.58 -15.61
C PRO A 434 -3.22 -22.37 -16.17
N VAL A 435 -2.49 -21.28 -16.43
CA VAL A 435 -3.01 -20.04 -17.02
C VAL A 435 -2.07 -19.65 -18.17
N GLY A 436 -2.43 -19.96 -19.41
CA GLY A 436 -1.56 -19.78 -20.57
C GLY A 436 -0.23 -20.53 -20.41
N ASN A 437 0.89 -19.84 -20.41
CA ASN A 437 2.24 -20.36 -20.20
C ASN A 437 2.72 -20.29 -18.74
N ARG A 438 1.82 -20.00 -17.80
CA ARG A 438 2.11 -19.84 -16.37
C ARG A 438 1.25 -20.78 -15.53
N TYR A 439 1.59 -20.90 -14.25
CA TYR A 439 0.78 -21.60 -13.26
C TYR A 439 0.33 -20.62 -12.17
N ARG A 440 -0.96 -20.65 -11.88
CA ARG A 440 -1.56 -19.98 -10.72
C ARG A 440 -1.53 -20.92 -9.55
N LEU A 441 -0.85 -20.50 -8.48
CA LEU A 441 -0.74 -21.21 -7.22
C LEU A 441 -1.58 -20.47 -6.16
N GLU A 442 -2.43 -21.19 -5.45
CA GLU A 442 -3.22 -20.65 -4.34
C GLU A 442 -2.80 -21.29 -3.03
N PHE A 443 -2.55 -20.47 -2.01
CA PHE A 443 -2.13 -20.92 -0.69
C PHE A 443 -2.92 -20.26 0.42
N LEU A 444 -3.06 -20.96 1.59
CA LEU A 444 -3.36 -20.34 2.87
C LEU A 444 -2.08 -20.26 3.69
N VAL A 445 -1.61 -19.07 3.97
CA VAL A 445 -0.31 -18.82 4.61
C VAL A 445 -0.52 -17.95 5.86
N PRO A 446 0.10 -18.28 7.01
CA PRO A 446 0.16 -17.33 8.12
C PRO A 446 0.79 -16.00 7.69
N SER A 447 0.21 -14.86 8.04
CA SER A 447 0.73 -13.54 7.63
C SER A 447 2.22 -13.36 7.97
N ARG A 448 2.67 -13.90 9.12
CA ARG A 448 4.10 -13.90 9.47
C ARG A 448 4.98 -14.75 8.54
N GLY A 449 4.40 -15.68 7.80
CA GLY A 449 5.09 -16.49 6.78
C GLY A 449 5.35 -15.70 5.49
N LEU A 450 4.61 -14.63 5.26
CA LEU A 450 4.79 -13.76 4.10
C LEU A 450 5.79 -12.62 4.36
N PHE A 451 6.18 -12.38 5.61
CA PHE A 451 7.19 -11.37 5.92
C PHE A 451 8.50 -11.68 5.20
N GLY A 452 8.97 -10.69 4.44
CA GLY A 452 10.20 -10.79 3.65
C GLY A 452 10.14 -11.75 2.47
N TYR A 453 9.02 -12.39 2.20
CA TYR A 453 8.93 -13.34 1.09
C TYR A 453 8.87 -12.65 -0.28
N ARG A 454 8.39 -11.44 -0.36
CA ARG A 454 8.21 -10.74 -1.64
C ARG A 454 9.52 -10.58 -2.42
N SER A 455 10.61 -10.21 -1.76
CA SER A 455 11.92 -10.08 -2.39
C SER A 455 12.51 -11.43 -2.78
N GLU A 456 12.33 -12.46 -1.95
CA GLU A 456 12.71 -13.83 -2.27
C GLU A 456 11.91 -14.36 -3.47
N PHE A 457 10.60 -14.12 -3.48
CA PHE A 457 9.70 -14.53 -4.56
C PHE A 457 10.13 -13.96 -5.91
N LEU A 458 10.45 -12.67 -5.97
CA LEU A 458 10.96 -12.06 -7.20
C LEU A 458 12.30 -12.68 -7.65
N THR A 459 13.15 -13.04 -6.69
CA THR A 459 14.41 -13.73 -7.01
C THR A 459 14.16 -15.15 -7.53
N ASP A 460 13.26 -15.90 -6.89
CA ASP A 460 12.91 -17.28 -7.25
C ASP A 460 12.24 -17.36 -8.62
N THR A 461 11.47 -16.34 -8.96
CA THR A 461 10.75 -16.23 -10.22
C THR A 461 11.47 -15.39 -11.27
N ARG A 462 12.75 -15.04 -11.04
CA ARG A 462 13.59 -14.22 -11.94
C ARG A 462 12.95 -12.86 -12.28
N GLY A 463 12.12 -12.33 -11.39
CA GLY A 463 11.36 -11.09 -11.61
C GLY A 463 10.06 -11.23 -12.39
N GLU A 464 9.74 -12.44 -12.88
CA GLU A 464 8.55 -12.68 -13.71
C GLU A 464 7.30 -13.06 -12.91
N GLY A 465 7.47 -13.48 -11.64
CA GLY A 465 6.36 -13.88 -10.78
C GLY A 465 5.53 -12.70 -10.27
N ILE A 466 4.23 -12.90 -10.19
CA ILE A 466 3.30 -11.93 -9.63
C ILE A 466 2.60 -12.57 -8.44
N MET A 467 2.58 -11.85 -7.32
CA MET A 467 2.02 -12.35 -6.06
C MET A 467 1.08 -11.32 -5.44
N SER A 468 -0.05 -11.80 -4.96
CA SER A 468 -0.98 -11.02 -4.12
C SER A 468 -1.41 -11.84 -2.92
N SER A 469 -1.73 -11.18 -1.82
CA SER A 469 -2.28 -11.82 -0.63
C SER A 469 -3.38 -10.96 -0.01
N VAL A 470 -4.38 -11.61 0.58
CA VAL A 470 -5.51 -10.96 1.25
C VAL A 470 -5.81 -11.74 2.52
N LEU A 471 -6.11 -11.01 3.62
CA LEU A 471 -6.54 -11.64 4.87
C LEU A 471 -7.81 -12.47 4.63
N ASP A 472 -7.73 -13.75 4.94
CA ASP A 472 -8.83 -14.71 4.80
C ASP A 472 -9.51 -14.97 6.15
N SER A 473 -8.74 -15.41 7.14
CA SER A 473 -9.27 -15.89 8.40
C SER A 473 -8.26 -15.77 9.54
N TYR A 474 -8.66 -16.24 10.72
CA TYR A 474 -7.77 -16.46 11.86
C TYR A 474 -7.77 -17.94 12.21
N ALA A 475 -6.59 -18.55 12.33
CA ALA A 475 -6.42 -19.96 12.70
C ALA A 475 -5.41 -20.13 13.84
N PRO A 476 -5.45 -21.24 14.57
CA PRO A 476 -4.48 -21.53 15.62
C PRO A 476 -3.04 -21.43 15.11
N MET A 477 -2.16 -20.88 15.92
CA MET A 477 -0.77 -20.60 15.56
C MET A 477 -0.03 -21.85 15.08
N LYS A 478 0.56 -21.80 13.86
CA LYS A 478 1.25 -22.91 13.19
C LYS A 478 2.73 -22.99 13.54
N GLY A 479 3.13 -23.27 14.76
CA GLY A 479 4.54 -23.49 15.13
C GLY A 479 5.52 -22.37 14.72
N GLU A 480 6.81 -22.57 14.86
CA GLU A 480 7.84 -21.59 14.52
C GLU A 480 8.08 -21.51 12.99
N ILE A 481 8.32 -20.29 12.50
CA ILE A 481 8.73 -20.00 11.13
C ILE A 481 10.09 -19.30 11.18
N GLU A 482 11.10 -19.91 10.57
CA GLU A 482 12.42 -19.29 10.44
C GLU A 482 12.35 -18.14 9.42
N ARG A 483 12.63 -16.92 9.88
CA ARG A 483 12.61 -15.72 9.03
C ARG A 483 13.90 -15.52 8.27
N ARG A 484 15.04 -15.76 8.93
CA ARG A 484 16.38 -15.48 8.40
C ARG A 484 17.34 -16.61 8.74
N LEU A 485 18.00 -17.14 7.70
CA LEU A 485 18.99 -18.21 7.82
C LEU A 485 20.42 -17.70 8.02
N THR A 486 20.66 -16.39 7.94
CA THR A 486 22.00 -15.78 8.01
C THR A 486 22.12 -14.85 9.20
N GLY A 487 23.28 -14.80 9.84
CA GLY A 487 23.61 -13.85 10.91
C GLY A 487 23.95 -12.45 10.39
N SER A 488 24.24 -11.54 11.31
CA SER A 488 24.71 -10.18 11.04
C SER A 488 26.21 -10.04 11.25
N LEU A 489 26.87 -9.25 10.42
CA LEU A 489 28.21 -8.71 10.69
C LEU A 489 28.06 -7.43 11.52
N ILE A 490 28.60 -7.43 12.74
CA ILE A 490 28.39 -6.36 13.71
C ILE A 490 29.69 -5.61 13.93
N SER A 491 29.67 -4.27 13.89
CA SER A 491 30.87 -3.46 14.21
C SER A 491 31.26 -3.62 15.65
N PHE A 492 32.55 -3.87 15.86
CA PHE A 492 33.17 -4.02 17.21
C PHE A 492 33.32 -2.67 17.90
N GLU A 493 33.75 -1.64 17.18
CA GLU A 493 34.10 -0.33 17.74
C GLU A 493 33.46 0.81 16.92
N SER A 494 33.46 1.99 17.50
CA SER A 494 33.00 3.22 16.85
C SER A 494 34.18 3.90 16.15
N GLY A 495 33.94 4.39 14.92
CA GLY A 495 34.96 5.06 14.12
C GLY A 495 34.55 5.20 12.66
N GLU A 496 35.53 5.25 11.78
CA GLU A 496 35.34 5.29 10.33
C GLU A 496 35.78 3.97 9.69
N ALA A 497 34.96 3.40 8.83
CA ALA A 497 35.27 2.16 8.13
C ALA A 497 36.43 2.39 7.14
N VAL A 498 37.49 1.58 7.24
CA VAL A 498 38.68 1.68 6.39
C VAL A 498 38.83 0.48 5.48
N THR A 499 39.43 0.67 4.31
CA THR A 499 39.61 -0.36 3.29
C THR A 499 40.17 -1.67 3.83
N TYR A 500 41.17 -1.62 4.72
CA TYR A 500 41.81 -2.80 5.31
C TYR A 500 40.84 -3.59 6.22
N GLY A 501 40.10 -2.89 7.07
CA GLY A 501 39.10 -3.50 7.95
C GLY A 501 37.94 -4.12 7.15
N LEU A 502 37.45 -3.41 6.13
CA LEU A 502 36.37 -3.89 5.23
C LEU A 502 36.81 -5.10 4.41
N HIS A 503 38.05 -5.13 3.89
CA HIS A 503 38.57 -6.27 3.16
C HIS A 503 38.60 -7.54 4.03
N ALA A 504 39.00 -7.46 5.28
CA ALA A 504 38.94 -8.59 6.20
C ALA A 504 37.51 -9.00 6.58
N ALA A 505 36.58 -8.05 6.61
CA ALA A 505 35.17 -8.32 6.89
C ALA A 505 34.42 -8.95 5.71
N GLN A 506 34.72 -8.57 4.45
CA GLN A 506 34.06 -9.13 3.25
C GLN A 506 34.31 -10.63 3.03
N GLU A 507 35.40 -11.19 3.59
CA GLU A 507 35.65 -12.64 3.58
C GLU A 507 34.60 -13.43 4.40
N ARG A 508 33.88 -12.74 5.29
CA ARG A 508 32.91 -13.32 6.22
C ARG A 508 31.46 -13.09 5.78
N GLY A 509 31.25 -12.29 4.72
CA GLY A 509 29.93 -12.02 4.19
C GLY A 509 29.83 -10.76 3.34
N ALA A 510 28.63 -10.39 2.96
CA ALA A 510 28.35 -9.22 2.14
C ALA A 510 28.20 -7.96 3.00
N LEU A 511 28.87 -6.87 2.63
CA LEU A 511 28.86 -5.62 3.37
C LEU A 511 27.75 -4.67 2.89
N PHE A 512 27.23 -3.85 3.81
CA PHE A 512 26.27 -2.77 3.53
C PHE A 512 26.96 -1.41 3.40
N ILE A 513 28.20 -1.28 3.84
CA ILE A 513 28.94 -0.03 3.94
C ILE A 513 30.22 -0.07 3.12
N GLY A 514 30.67 1.13 2.68
CA GLY A 514 31.93 1.35 2.00
C GLY A 514 32.97 2.05 2.88
N PRO A 515 34.20 2.25 2.34
CA PRO A 515 35.24 3.03 3.00
C PRO A 515 34.77 4.46 3.31
N GLY A 516 35.22 5.02 4.44
CA GLY A 516 34.83 6.37 4.87
C GLY A 516 33.47 6.43 5.57
N THR A 517 32.71 5.33 5.65
CA THR A 517 31.42 5.32 6.34
C THR A 517 31.63 5.34 7.85
N PRO A 518 31.02 6.32 8.58
CA PRO A 518 31.05 6.30 10.04
C PRO A 518 30.23 5.14 10.59
N VAL A 519 30.77 4.45 11.59
CA VAL A 519 30.15 3.32 12.26
C VAL A 519 30.25 3.46 13.78
N TYR A 520 29.41 2.75 14.51
CA TYR A 520 29.52 2.64 15.97
C TYR A 520 29.41 1.18 16.42
N ALA A 521 29.86 0.90 17.64
CA ALA A 521 29.80 -0.44 18.21
C ALA A 521 28.35 -0.93 18.30
N GLY A 522 28.07 -2.14 17.80
CA GLY A 522 26.72 -2.69 17.74
C GLY A 522 25.96 -2.38 16.46
N MET A 523 26.46 -1.53 15.57
CA MET A 523 25.89 -1.29 14.24
C MET A 523 26.09 -2.52 13.36
N VAL A 524 25.06 -2.93 12.62
CA VAL A 524 25.15 -4.01 11.63
C VAL A 524 25.74 -3.44 10.34
N VAL A 525 26.83 -4.02 9.89
CA VAL A 525 27.61 -3.55 8.73
C VAL A 525 27.57 -4.49 7.54
N GLY A 526 26.88 -5.65 7.69
CA GLY A 526 26.74 -6.61 6.60
C GLY A 526 26.01 -7.89 7.01
N ILE A 527 25.81 -8.77 6.02
CA ILE A 527 25.24 -10.10 6.17
C ILE A 527 26.37 -11.10 6.43
N CYS A 528 26.24 -11.90 7.49
CA CYS A 528 27.19 -13.00 7.72
C CYS A 528 26.87 -14.19 6.80
N SER A 529 27.89 -14.86 6.27
CA SER A 529 27.71 -16.09 5.48
C SER A 529 27.30 -17.30 6.34
N ARG A 530 27.35 -17.17 7.67
CA ARG A 530 26.91 -18.18 8.64
C ARG A 530 25.58 -17.75 9.27
N ASN A 531 24.87 -18.71 9.85
CA ASN A 531 23.60 -18.42 10.59
C ASN A 531 23.79 -17.79 11.98
N GLU A 532 25.02 -17.48 12.37
CA GLU A 532 25.33 -16.81 13.64
C GLU A 532 25.89 -15.42 13.38
N ASP A 533 25.57 -14.51 14.28
CA ASP A 533 26.14 -13.17 14.30
C ASP A 533 27.65 -13.19 14.53
N MET A 534 28.35 -12.33 13.81
CA MET A 534 29.78 -12.21 13.93
C MET A 534 30.21 -10.76 14.12
N THR A 535 31.00 -10.52 15.17
CA THR A 535 31.57 -9.19 15.40
C THR A 535 32.85 -9.02 14.56
N VAL A 536 32.93 -7.91 13.83
CA VAL A 536 34.05 -7.56 12.94
C VAL A 536 34.59 -6.17 13.25
N ASN A 537 35.87 -5.96 13.07
CA ASN A 537 36.49 -4.64 13.23
C ASN A 537 36.72 -4.01 11.85
N VAL A 538 35.78 -3.17 11.42
CA VAL A 538 35.84 -2.46 10.12
C VAL A 538 36.70 -1.18 10.21
N CYS A 539 37.03 -0.71 11.41
CA CYS A 539 37.86 0.47 11.62
C CYS A 539 39.36 0.14 11.70
N LYS A 540 39.72 -1.17 11.64
CA LYS A 540 41.10 -1.62 11.80
C LYS A 540 41.99 -1.14 10.66
N LYS A 541 42.98 -0.29 10.97
CA LYS A 541 44.00 0.19 10.03
C LYS A 541 45.10 -0.85 9.82
N LYS A 542 45.70 -0.86 8.63
CA LYS A 542 46.91 -1.65 8.34
C LYS A 542 48.07 -1.12 9.22
N GLN A 543 48.67 -1.98 10.04
CA GLN A 543 49.88 -1.60 10.77
C GLN A 543 51.05 -1.54 9.78
N LEU A 544 51.67 -0.38 9.70
CA LEU A 544 52.90 -0.21 8.93
C LEU A 544 54.06 -0.87 9.68
N THR A 545 54.61 -1.91 9.10
CA THR A 545 55.85 -2.52 9.63
C THR A 545 57.01 -2.16 8.72
N ASN A 546 58.15 -1.74 9.26
CA ASN A 546 59.34 -1.33 8.53
C ASN A 546 60.02 -2.44 7.68
N MET A 547 59.45 -3.64 7.64
CA MET A 547 60.04 -4.82 6.98
C MET A 547 59.40 -5.22 5.66
N ARG A 548 58.55 -4.42 5.05
CA ARG A 548 57.96 -4.75 3.74
C ARG A 548 58.61 -3.97 2.63
N ALA A 549 59.09 -4.68 1.61
CA ALA A 549 59.55 -4.09 0.35
C ALA A 549 58.39 -3.29 -0.31
N SER A 550 58.68 -2.08 -0.77
CA SER A 550 57.74 -1.09 -1.32
C SER A 550 57.05 -1.53 -2.62
N GLY A 551 57.24 -2.75 -3.09
CA GLY A 551 56.67 -3.27 -4.34
C GLY A 551 55.55 -4.32 -4.20
N SER A 552 55.12 -4.66 -2.97
CA SER A 552 54.16 -5.76 -2.76
C SER A 552 52.78 -5.33 -2.22
N ASP A 553 52.42 -4.05 -2.31
CA ASP A 553 51.05 -3.60 -1.95
C ASP A 553 50.10 -3.83 -3.13
N GLU A 554 49.59 -5.05 -3.24
CA GLU A 554 48.41 -5.30 -4.09
C GLU A 554 47.25 -4.41 -3.60
N ALA A 555 46.63 -3.70 -4.53
CA ALA A 555 45.45 -2.90 -4.23
C ALA A 555 44.33 -3.81 -3.68
N LEU A 556 43.93 -3.60 -2.42
CA LEU A 556 42.82 -4.33 -1.80
C LEU A 556 41.55 -4.07 -2.57
N ARG A 557 41.01 -5.10 -3.23
CA ARG A 557 39.75 -4.99 -3.94
C ARG A 557 38.58 -5.20 -2.99
N LEU A 558 37.69 -4.23 -2.95
CA LEU A 558 36.42 -4.33 -2.21
C LEU A 558 35.29 -4.61 -3.20
N VAL A 559 34.38 -5.50 -2.80
CA VAL A 559 33.11 -5.76 -3.49
C VAL A 559 32.19 -4.58 -3.23
N THR A 560 31.40 -4.19 -4.21
CA THR A 560 30.40 -3.13 -4.07
C THR A 560 29.44 -3.45 -2.92
N PRO A 561 29.24 -2.53 -1.97
CA PRO A 561 28.30 -2.72 -0.86
C PRO A 561 26.87 -2.97 -1.36
N ARG A 562 26.12 -3.83 -0.66
CA ARG A 562 24.69 -3.99 -0.88
C ARG A 562 23.94 -2.88 -0.17
N ILE A 563 23.29 -2.01 -0.92
CA ILE A 563 22.44 -0.95 -0.35
C ILE A 563 21.01 -1.48 -0.35
N PHE A 564 20.42 -1.62 0.82
CA PHE A 564 19.05 -2.09 1.00
C PHE A 564 18.04 -0.94 0.93
N SER A 565 16.90 -1.19 0.28
CA SER A 565 15.72 -0.34 0.41
C SER A 565 15.14 -0.41 1.83
N LEU A 566 14.16 0.42 2.17
CA LEU A 566 13.49 0.36 3.48
C LEU A 566 12.89 -1.03 3.71
N GLU A 567 12.19 -1.57 2.73
CA GLU A 567 11.54 -2.89 2.78
C GLU A 567 12.58 -3.99 2.99
N GLN A 568 13.67 -4.00 2.23
CA GLN A 568 14.76 -4.97 2.37
C GLN A 568 15.44 -4.90 3.74
N ASN A 569 15.56 -3.69 4.32
CA ASN A 569 16.05 -3.55 5.68
C ASN A 569 15.09 -4.18 6.70
N LEU A 570 13.76 -3.96 6.55
CA LEU A 570 12.75 -4.56 7.42
C LEU A 570 12.71 -6.08 7.33
N GLU A 571 12.83 -6.63 6.11
CA GLU A 571 12.92 -8.06 5.84
C GLU A 571 14.14 -8.69 6.52
N PHE A 572 15.28 -8.01 6.47
CA PHE A 572 16.52 -8.48 7.04
C PHE A 572 16.56 -8.42 8.59
N LEU A 573 15.73 -7.59 9.20
CA LEU A 573 15.74 -7.28 10.61
C LEU A 573 15.47 -8.51 11.49
N ALA A 574 16.34 -8.82 12.45
CA ALA A 574 16.11 -9.87 13.45
C ALA A 574 15.41 -9.31 14.70
N ASP A 575 14.86 -10.19 15.56
CA ASP A 575 14.09 -9.78 16.74
C ASP A 575 14.90 -9.00 17.79
N ASP A 576 16.23 -9.15 17.77
CA ASP A 576 17.17 -8.44 18.64
C ASP A 576 17.81 -7.23 17.96
N GLU A 577 17.30 -6.86 16.78
CA GLU A 577 17.77 -5.73 15.99
C GLU A 577 16.72 -4.62 15.93
N LEU A 578 17.18 -3.41 15.62
CA LEU A 578 16.36 -2.22 15.36
C LEU A 578 16.86 -1.57 14.08
N LEU A 579 15.92 -1.00 13.32
CA LEU A 579 16.23 -0.18 12.16
C LEU A 579 16.15 1.30 12.57
N GLU A 580 17.25 2.03 12.43
CA GLU A 580 17.25 3.49 12.51
C GLU A 580 16.78 4.08 11.20
N CYS A 581 15.69 4.82 11.26
CA CYS A 581 15.11 5.56 10.14
C CYS A 581 15.44 7.04 10.30
N THR A 582 16.28 7.58 9.41
CA THR A 582 16.62 9.00 9.40
C THR A 582 16.37 9.59 8.01
N PRO A 583 16.30 10.90 7.85
CA PRO A 583 16.10 11.53 6.55
C PRO A 583 17.11 11.12 5.48
N LYS A 584 18.35 10.81 5.88
CA LYS A 584 19.47 10.54 4.96
C LYS A 584 19.90 9.07 4.94
N SER A 585 19.67 8.33 6.02
CA SER A 585 20.25 7.00 6.21
C SER A 585 19.25 6.00 6.79
N LEU A 586 19.45 4.73 6.42
CA LEU A 586 18.84 3.57 7.04
C LEU A 586 19.96 2.73 7.62
N ARG A 587 19.94 2.46 8.93
CA ARG A 587 21.00 1.72 9.62
C ARG A 587 20.39 0.67 10.53
N ILE A 588 20.80 -0.57 10.35
CA ILE A 588 20.44 -1.65 11.27
C ILE A 588 21.43 -1.67 12.43
N ARG A 589 20.92 -1.83 13.62
CA ARG A 589 21.75 -2.00 14.84
C ARG A 589 21.20 -3.07 15.75
N LYS A 590 22.05 -3.62 16.59
CA LYS A 590 21.58 -4.45 17.70
C LYS A 590 20.85 -3.58 18.74
N ARG A 591 19.83 -4.15 19.37
CA ARG A 591 19.12 -3.50 20.48
C ARG A 591 20.07 -3.23 21.63
N GLU A 592 20.86 -4.23 22.02
CA GLU A 592 21.96 -4.09 22.97
C GLU A 592 23.26 -3.80 22.23
N LEU A 593 23.84 -2.63 22.46
CA LEU A 593 25.06 -2.19 21.77
C LEU A 593 26.35 -2.77 22.38
N ASP A 594 26.35 -3.09 23.69
CA ASP A 594 27.51 -3.66 24.37
C ASP A 594 27.76 -5.11 23.97
N HIS A 595 28.94 -5.39 23.43
CA HIS A 595 29.31 -6.72 22.98
C HIS A 595 29.34 -7.76 24.12
N GLY A 596 29.79 -7.37 25.32
CA GLY A 596 29.90 -8.28 26.48
C GLY A 596 28.52 -8.69 26.99
N ILE A 597 27.57 -7.75 26.99
CA ILE A 597 26.18 -8.02 27.39
C ILE A 597 25.51 -8.96 26.36
N ARG A 598 25.61 -8.68 25.06
CA ARG A 598 25.08 -9.55 24.00
C ARG A 598 25.59 -10.98 24.09
N MET A 599 26.91 -11.16 24.32
CA MET A 599 27.51 -12.50 24.46
C MET A 599 26.94 -13.27 25.66
N ARG A 600 26.73 -12.61 26.79
CA ARG A 600 26.13 -13.23 27.99
C ARG A 600 24.67 -13.63 27.73
N GLU A 601 23.90 -12.80 27.07
CA GLU A 601 22.51 -13.12 26.72
C GLU A 601 22.42 -14.29 25.74
N THR A 602 23.29 -14.32 24.72
CA THR A 602 23.36 -15.42 23.75
C THR A 602 23.71 -16.73 24.46
N MET A 603 24.66 -16.72 25.39
CA MET A 603 25.00 -17.91 26.19
C MET A 603 23.84 -18.38 27.05
N LYS A 604 23.11 -17.47 27.71
CA LYS A 604 21.91 -17.79 28.50
C LYS A 604 20.81 -18.43 27.65
N ARG A 605 20.54 -17.88 26.44
CA ARG A 605 19.55 -18.44 25.51
C ARG A 605 19.93 -19.85 25.05
N ARG A 606 21.20 -20.08 24.73
CA ARG A 606 21.72 -21.40 24.33
C ARG A 606 21.60 -22.43 25.48
N ALA A 607 21.90 -22.02 26.72
CA ALA A 607 21.74 -22.88 27.89
C ALA A 607 20.26 -23.26 28.10
N ALA A 608 19.34 -22.29 28.06
CA ALA A 608 17.90 -22.55 28.19
C ALA A 608 17.35 -23.45 27.07
N ALA A 609 17.84 -23.28 25.83
CA ALA A 609 17.44 -24.13 24.69
C ALA A 609 17.99 -25.58 24.81
N ALA A 610 19.13 -25.76 25.49
CA ALA A 610 19.69 -27.09 25.76
C ALA A 610 18.96 -27.82 26.90
N GLU A 611 18.40 -27.09 27.86
CA GLU A 611 17.60 -27.65 28.97
C GLU A 611 16.17 -28.08 28.55
N ASN A 612 15.66 -27.51 27.45
CA ASN A 612 14.33 -27.82 26.89
C ASN A 612 14.34 -28.90 25.80
N LYS A 613 15.49 -29.48 25.46
CA LYS A 613 15.67 -30.64 24.59
C LYS A 613 15.95 -31.90 25.42
#